data_cc827a444c8bd8c9c9d1e9dd99213490
#
_entry.id   cc827a444c8bd8c9c9d1e9dd99213490
#
_cell.length_a   1.000
_cell.length_b   1.000
_cell.length_c   1.000
_cell.angle_alpha   90.00
_cell.angle_beta   90.00
_cell.angle_gamma   90.00
#
_symmetry.space_group_name_H-M   'P 1'
#
loop_
_entity.id
_entity.type
_entity.pdbx_description
1 polymer ?
#
loop_
_entity_poly.entity_id
_entity_poly.type
_entity_poly.pdbx_seq_one_letter_code
_entity_poly.pdbx_strand_id
1 'polypeptide(L)'
;MMTGVTFDLRVPGDRIEPSSDHPCAAVLGKDLVVRVGTDGTYALPRLGELPRGRDLDLLGTWYGQPVWSMDVTEAPPGFQALLWSACLSQPDVALTDLAARAIQVVRFRDEHRYCGRCRTELHNSRIPYGRTCPSCGLTVYASNQPVALVAVWREGARGREVLLARHTYGVTDQYVVIGGWVDAAETLEHAAHREVSEEVGLAAEDLTYFGSEGWGLNGTGVLLALFTGRVADPTAEPVADPHEIAEARFFPLDDLPHPSPPPRSLVARALSHLASGALPRS
;
A
#
# COMPACT_ATOMS: atom_id res chain seq x y z
N MET A 1 19.52 6.61 -14.24
CA MET A 1 18.59 6.57 -15.38
C MET A 1 17.24 6.13 -14.81
N MET A 2 16.26 7.03 -14.79
CA MET A 2 14.89 6.64 -14.43
C MET A 2 14.37 5.76 -15.59
N THR A 3 14.29 4.46 -15.34
CA THR A 3 13.60 3.53 -16.25
C THR A 3 12.15 3.98 -16.33
N GLY A 4 11.65 4.14 -17.55
CA GLY A 4 10.35 4.74 -17.82
C GLY A 4 9.23 4.11 -17.00
N VAL A 5 8.39 4.96 -16.43
CA VAL A 5 7.16 4.56 -15.71
C VAL A 5 6.27 3.83 -16.70
N THR A 6 6.13 2.53 -16.53
CA THR A 6 5.34 1.66 -17.41
C THR A 6 3.85 1.63 -17.04
N PHE A 7 3.49 2.21 -15.88
CA PHE A 7 2.12 2.46 -15.46
C PHE A 7 1.95 3.95 -15.14
N ASP A 8 1.10 4.63 -15.89
CA ASP A 8 0.74 6.03 -15.66
C ASP A 8 -0.65 6.09 -15.04
N LEU A 9 -0.71 6.61 -13.82
CA LEU A 9 -1.94 6.81 -13.05
C LEU A 9 -2.86 7.90 -13.62
N ARG A 10 -2.39 8.70 -14.57
CA ARG A 10 -3.23 9.73 -15.18
C ARG A 10 -4.32 9.08 -16.02
N VAL A 11 -5.56 9.33 -15.64
CA VAL A 11 -6.69 9.00 -16.49
C VAL A 11 -6.67 10.03 -17.63
N PRO A 12 -6.63 9.59 -18.89
CA PRO A 12 -6.68 10.51 -20.03
C PRO A 12 -7.90 11.43 -19.93
N GLY A 13 -7.72 12.71 -20.28
CA GLY A 13 -8.81 13.70 -20.25
C GLY A 13 -9.92 13.40 -21.26
N ASP A 14 -9.60 12.71 -22.33
CA ASP A 14 -10.56 12.27 -23.33
C ASP A 14 -11.26 10.98 -22.87
N ARG A 15 -12.54 10.89 -23.17
CA ARG A 15 -13.32 9.67 -22.90
C ARG A 15 -12.81 8.54 -23.76
N ILE A 16 -12.18 7.54 -23.12
CA ILE A 16 -11.75 6.31 -23.77
C ILE A 16 -12.88 5.29 -23.65
N GLU A 17 -13.34 4.75 -24.77
CA GLU A 17 -14.29 3.65 -24.77
C GLU A 17 -13.54 2.31 -24.59
N PRO A 18 -14.07 1.38 -23.76
CA PRO A 18 -13.45 0.07 -23.58
C PRO A 18 -13.51 -0.75 -24.87
N SER A 19 -12.39 -1.46 -25.15
CA SER A 19 -12.27 -2.42 -26.25
C SER A 19 -11.95 -3.80 -25.72
N SER A 20 -12.38 -4.86 -26.41
CA SER A 20 -12.06 -6.25 -26.08
C SER A 20 -10.56 -6.51 -25.94
N ASP A 21 -9.74 -5.73 -26.64
CA ASP A 21 -8.28 -5.89 -26.69
C ASP A 21 -7.55 -5.12 -25.58
N HIS A 22 -8.26 -4.26 -24.81
CA HIS A 22 -7.65 -3.54 -23.72
C HIS A 22 -7.29 -4.47 -22.56
N PRO A 23 -6.10 -4.30 -21.93
CA PRO A 23 -5.74 -5.02 -20.72
C PRO A 23 -6.68 -4.66 -19.57
N CYS A 24 -6.96 -5.65 -18.73
CA CYS A 24 -7.80 -5.49 -17.55
C CYS A 24 -7.09 -6.04 -16.31
N ALA A 25 -6.92 -5.18 -15.30
CA ALA A 25 -6.56 -5.58 -13.96
C ALA A 25 -7.81 -6.16 -13.27
N ALA A 26 -8.16 -7.39 -13.64
CA ALA A 26 -9.30 -8.10 -13.08
C ALA A 26 -8.99 -8.51 -11.64
N VAL A 27 -9.94 -8.30 -10.74
CA VAL A 27 -9.80 -8.55 -9.30
C VAL A 27 -10.72 -9.69 -8.89
N LEU A 28 -10.17 -10.72 -8.29
CA LEU A 28 -10.88 -11.84 -7.69
C LEU A 28 -10.77 -11.75 -6.17
N GLY A 29 -11.80 -11.21 -5.53
CA GLY A 29 -11.77 -10.92 -4.09
C GLY A 29 -10.76 -9.81 -3.76
N LYS A 30 -9.56 -10.20 -3.31
CA LYS A 30 -8.44 -9.28 -2.98
C LYS A 30 -7.18 -9.52 -3.81
N ASP A 31 -7.28 -10.38 -4.81
CA ASP A 31 -6.16 -10.84 -5.62
C ASP A 31 -6.26 -10.33 -7.05
N LEU A 32 -5.12 -10.05 -7.66
CA LEU A 32 -5.04 -9.68 -9.07
C LEU A 32 -5.05 -10.95 -9.94
N VAL A 33 -5.84 -10.95 -11.00
CA VAL A 33 -5.87 -12.07 -11.95
C VAL A 33 -4.78 -11.85 -13.00
N VAL A 34 -3.85 -12.81 -13.08
CA VAL A 34 -2.70 -12.75 -14.00
C VAL A 34 -2.43 -14.09 -14.66
N ARG A 35 -1.80 -14.05 -15.85
CA ARG A 35 -1.13 -15.20 -16.43
C ARG A 35 0.36 -15.11 -16.09
N VAL A 36 0.92 -16.19 -15.58
CA VAL A 36 2.35 -16.27 -15.27
C VAL A 36 3.05 -16.94 -16.47
N GLY A 37 4.02 -16.23 -17.06
CA GLY A 37 4.89 -16.75 -18.10
C GLY A 37 5.94 -17.73 -17.55
N THR A 38 6.48 -18.57 -18.37
CA THR A 38 7.56 -19.52 -18.02
C THR A 38 8.87 -18.84 -17.62
N ASP A 39 9.02 -17.58 -18.01
CA ASP A 39 10.14 -16.69 -17.67
C ASP A 39 9.88 -15.84 -16.41
N GLY A 40 8.75 -16.10 -15.71
CA GLY A 40 8.34 -15.34 -14.52
C GLY A 40 7.69 -14.00 -14.84
N THR A 41 7.39 -13.67 -16.09
CA THR A 41 6.64 -12.47 -16.44
C THR A 41 5.16 -12.61 -16.12
N TYR A 42 4.49 -11.46 -15.95
CA TYR A 42 3.05 -11.42 -15.67
C TYR A 42 2.31 -10.70 -16.80
N ALA A 43 1.21 -11.27 -17.23
CA ALA A 43 0.32 -10.69 -18.23
C ALA A 43 -1.10 -10.55 -17.64
N LEU A 44 -1.72 -9.41 -17.90
CA LEU A 44 -3.13 -9.18 -17.58
C LEU A 44 -4.03 -9.84 -18.62
N PRO A 45 -5.24 -10.32 -18.22
CA PRO A 45 -6.25 -10.70 -19.20
C PRO A 45 -6.70 -9.49 -20.02
N ARG A 46 -7.19 -9.74 -21.23
CA ARG A 46 -7.89 -8.75 -22.03
C ARG A 46 -9.36 -8.70 -21.63
N LEU A 47 -10.04 -7.55 -21.82
CA LEU A 47 -11.46 -7.43 -21.52
C LEU A 47 -12.32 -8.48 -22.26
N GLY A 48 -11.94 -8.85 -23.47
CA GLY A 48 -12.62 -9.89 -24.24
C GLY A 48 -12.47 -11.33 -23.71
N GLU A 49 -11.50 -11.57 -22.83
CA GLU A 49 -11.26 -12.88 -22.19
C GLU A 49 -12.06 -13.03 -20.88
N LEU A 50 -12.66 -11.94 -20.40
CA LEU A 50 -13.32 -11.89 -19.10
C LEU A 50 -14.85 -11.99 -19.25
N PRO A 51 -15.56 -12.58 -18.26
CA PRO A 51 -17.01 -12.48 -18.21
C PRO A 51 -17.42 -11.03 -18.00
N ARG A 52 -18.65 -10.67 -18.39
CA ARG A 52 -19.15 -9.31 -18.17
C ARG A 52 -19.23 -9.02 -16.66
N GLY A 53 -18.45 -8.05 -16.19
CA GLY A 53 -18.47 -7.54 -14.83
C GLY A 53 -19.51 -6.43 -14.63
N ARG A 54 -19.71 -6.03 -13.37
CA ARG A 54 -20.70 -5.00 -13.01
C ARG A 54 -20.20 -3.59 -13.28
N ASP A 55 -19.03 -3.28 -12.78
CA ASP A 55 -18.39 -1.96 -12.87
C ASP A 55 -17.07 -2.09 -13.63
N LEU A 56 -16.85 -1.21 -14.58
CA LEU A 56 -15.63 -1.14 -15.36
C LEU A 56 -15.06 0.26 -15.19
N ASP A 57 -13.86 0.34 -14.59
CA ASP A 57 -13.18 1.60 -14.31
C ASP A 57 -11.88 1.70 -15.09
N LEU A 58 -11.64 2.83 -15.74
CA LEU A 58 -10.36 3.16 -16.36
C LEU A 58 -9.35 3.55 -15.26
N LEU A 59 -8.26 2.79 -15.13
CA LEU A 59 -7.25 3.03 -14.10
C LEU A 59 -6.13 3.98 -14.55
N GLY A 60 -5.88 4.09 -15.82
CA GLY A 60 -4.76 4.82 -16.41
C GLY A 60 -4.25 4.13 -17.66
N THR A 61 -2.93 4.17 -17.88
CA THR A 61 -2.28 3.46 -18.97
C THR A 61 -1.27 2.44 -18.46
N TRP A 62 -1.28 1.27 -19.06
CA TRP A 62 -0.36 0.16 -18.80
C TRP A 62 0.43 -0.13 -20.07
N TYR A 63 1.76 0.07 -20.03
CA TYR A 63 2.63 -0.02 -21.21
C TYR A 63 2.06 0.75 -22.42
N GLY A 64 1.55 1.97 -22.17
CA GLY A 64 1.00 2.84 -23.21
C GLY A 64 -0.42 2.50 -23.68
N GLN A 65 -1.05 1.45 -23.14
CA GLN A 65 -2.44 1.08 -23.45
C GLN A 65 -3.38 1.45 -22.30
N PRO A 66 -4.62 1.88 -22.57
CA PRO A 66 -5.63 2.05 -21.53
C PRO A 66 -5.82 0.75 -20.75
N VAL A 67 -5.75 0.81 -19.42
CA VAL A 67 -5.96 -0.34 -18.56
C VAL A 67 -7.19 -0.12 -17.69
N TRP A 68 -8.01 -1.15 -17.60
CA TRP A 68 -9.29 -1.14 -16.88
C TRP A 68 -9.22 -2.00 -15.63
N SER A 69 -10.14 -1.82 -14.71
CA SER A 69 -10.38 -2.77 -13.61
C SER A 69 -11.80 -3.26 -13.62
N MET A 70 -11.98 -4.47 -13.15
CA MET A 70 -13.29 -5.12 -13.04
C MET A 70 -13.24 -6.20 -11.97
N ASP A 71 -14.32 -6.31 -11.20
CA ASP A 71 -14.55 -7.46 -10.32
C ASP A 71 -14.91 -8.70 -11.11
N VAL A 72 -14.29 -9.84 -10.78
CA VAL A 72 -14.58 -11.14 -11.39
C VAL A 72 -14.84 -12.19 -10.31
N THR A 73 -15.66 -13.17 -10.62
CA THR A 73 -16.01 -14.28 -9.72
C THR A 73 -15.10 -15.49 -9.89
N GLU A 74 -14.37 -15.55 -10.99
CA GLU A 74 -13.42 -16.62 -11.30
C GLU A 74 -12.31 -16.12 -12.25
N ALA A 75 -11.16 -16.76 -12.22
CA ALA A 75 -10.10 -16.49 -13.18
C ALA A 75 -10.41 -17.21 -14.50
N PRO A 76 -10.23 -16.56 -15.67
CA PRO A 76 -10.44 -17.21 -16.96
C PRO A 76 -9.35 -18.29 -17.21
N PRO A 77 -9.60 -19.22 -18.15
CA PRO A 77 -8.65 -20.29 -18.47
C PRO A 77 -7.23 -19.77 -18.76
N GLY A 78 -6.23 -20.36 -18.11
CA GLY A 78 -4.83 -19.98 -18.25
C GLY A 78 -4.40 -18.76 -17.41
N PHE A 79 -5.29 -18.24 -16.58
CA PHE A 79 -5.00 -17.19 -15.58
C PHE A 79 -5.17 -17.75 -14.17
N GLN A 80 -4.55 -17.08 -13.22
CA GLN A 80 -4.65 -17.42 -11.79
C GLN A 80 -4.71 -16.15 -10.93
N ALA A 81 -5.23 -16.30 -9.72
CA ALA A 81 -5.20 -15.25 -8.72
C ALA A 81 -3.79 -15.11 -8.15
N LEU A 82 -3.28 -13.88 -8.10
CA LEU A 82 -2.00 -13.53 -7.50
C LEU A 82 -2.29 -12.64 -6.29
N LEU A 83 -1.86 -13.09 -5.11
CA LEU A 83 -1.93 -12.29 -3.90
C LEU A 83 -1.25 -10.93 -4.12
N TRP A 84 -1.91 -9.86 -3.72
CA TRP A 84 -1.33 -8.52 -3.83
C TRP A 84 0.07 -8.45 -3.18
N SER A 85 0.26 -9.05 -2.01
CA SER A 85 1.55 -9.09 -1.33
C SER A 85 2.65 -9.78 -2.15
N ALA A 86 2.29 -10.75 -3.00
CA ALA A 86 3.24 -11.38 -3.91
C ALA A 86 3.71 -10.43 -5.03
N CYS A 87 2.91 -9.40 -5.38
CA CYS A 87 3.31 -8.37 -6.32
C CYS A 87 4.49 -7.54 -5.81
N LEU A 88 4.60 -7.32 -4.48
CA LEU A 88 5.71 -6.58 -3.86
C LEU A 88 7.08 -7.22 -4.07
N SER A 89 7.12 -8.54 -4.25
CA SER A 89 8.36 -9.30 -4.48
C SER A 89 8.73 -9.35 -5.95
N GLN A 90 7.90 -8.78 -6.85
CA GLN A 90 8.13 -8.85 -8.29
C GLN A 90 9.10 -7.75 -8.77
N PRO A 91 9.86 -8.01 -9.84
CA PRO A 91 10.73 -7.00 -10.46
C PRO A 91 9.95 -5.82 -11.04
N ASP A 92 8.71 -6.03 -11.45
CA ASP A 92 7.86 -5.01 -12.06
C ASP A 92 7.10 -4.19 -11.01
N VAL A 93 7.65 -3.03 -10.68
CA VAL A 93 7.02 -2.07 -9.75
C VAL A 93 5.65 -1.60 -10.26
N ALA A 94 5.51 -1.46 -11.58
CA ALA A 94 4.26 -1.02 -12.18
C ALA A 94 3.11 -2.01 -11.95
N LEU A 95 3.40 -3.30 -11.84
CA LEU A 95 2.40 -4.32 -11.48
C LEU A 95 1.88 -4.12 -10.06
N THR A 96 2.75 -3.79 -9.11
CA THR A 96 2.36 -3.54 -7.71
C THR A 96 1.43 -2.33 -7.61
N ASP A 97 1.79 -1.22 -8.24
CA ASP A 97 0.98 0.01 -8.24
C ASP A 97 -0.37 -0.21 -8.92
N LEU A 98 -0.38 -0.92 -10.04
CA LEU A 98 -1.60 -1.27 -10.75
C LEU A 98 -2.50 -2.18 -9.92
N ALA A 99 -1.93 -3.21 -9.29
CA ALA A 99 -2.68 -4.15 -8.44
C ALA A 99 -3.31 -3.42 -7.25
N ALA A 100 -2.56 -2.60 -6.53
CA ALA A 100 -3.04 -1.82 -5.40
C ALA A 100 -4.23 -0.94 -5.80
N ARG A 101 -4.11 -0.22 -6.93
CA ARG A 101 -5.17 0.65 -7.44
C ARG A 101 -6.40 -0.13 -7.90
N ALA A 102 -6.21 -1.22 -8.64
CA ALA A 102 -7.31 -2.05 -9.13
C ALA A 102 -8.13 -2.61 -7.97
N ILE A 103 -7.47 -3.21 -6.99
CA ILE A 103 -8.11 -3.80 -5.82
C ILE A 103 -8.88 -2.72 -5.03
N GLN A 104 -8.26 -1.57 -4.79
CA GLN A 104 -8.92 -0.46 -4.08
C GLN A 104 -10.16 0.04 -4.81
N VAL A 105 -10.08 0.26 -6.13
CA VAL A 105 -11.21 0.78 -6.92
C VAL A 105 -12.36 -0.24 -6.97
N VAL A 106 -12.06 -1.50 -7.23
CA VAL A 106 -13.06 -2.58 -7.28
C VAL A 106 -13.76 -2.72 -5.93
N ARG A 107 -13.01 -2.76 -4.83
CA ARG A 107 -13.60 -2.84 -3.50
C ARG A 107 -14.42 -1.61 -3.13
N PHE A 108 -13.94 -0.42 -3.45
CA PHE A 108 -14.72 0.80 -3.25
C PHE A 108 -16.09 0.69 -3.95
N ARG A 109 -16.13 0.16 -5.18
CA ARG A 109 -17.38 -0.06 -5.92
C ARG A 109 -18.32 -1.05 -5.21
N ASP A 110 -17.76 -2.12 -4.69
CA ASP A 110 -18.52 -3.15 -3.98
C ASP A 110 -19.05 -2.65 -2.62
N GLU A 111 -18.22 -1.98 -1.84
CA GLU A 111 -18.56 -1.50 -0.49
C GLU A 111 -19.50 -0.29 -0.51
N HIS A 112 -19.48 0.51 -1.58
CA HIS A 112 -20.30 1.73 -1.70
C HIS A 112 -21.41 1.56 -2.74
N ARG A 113 -22.22 0.50 -2.61
CA ARG A 113 -23.41 0.29 -3.45
C ARG A 113 -24.57 1.18 -3.03
N TYR A 114 -24.72 1.43 -1.74
CA TYR A 114 -25.82 2.18 -1.17
C TYR A 114 -25.35 3.39 -0.38
N CYS A 115 -26.14 4.45 -0.42
CA CYS A 115 -25.89 5.68 0.30
C CYS A 115 -25.94 5.47 1.81
N GLY A 116 -24.86 5.78 2.52
CA GLY A 116 -24.80 5.70 3.98
C GLY A 116 -25.75 6.67 4.71
N ARG A 117 -26.28 7.68 3.99
CA ARG A 117 -27.25 8.66 4.56
C ARG A 117 -28.70 8.24 4.37
N CYS A 118 -29.09 7.80 3.15
CA CYS A 118 -30.51 7.56 2.82
C CYS A 118 -30.78 6.18 2.22
N ARG A 119 -29.77 5.30 2.12
CA ARG A 119 -29.87 3.93 1.63
C ARG A 119 -30.24 3.77 0.15
N THR A 120 -30.35 4.87 -0.59
CA THR A 120 -30.58 4.81 -2.05
C THR A 120 -29.34 4.24 -2.73
N GLU A 121 -29.50 3.47 -3.80
CA GLU A 121 -28.41 2.97 -4.61
C GLU A 121 -27.58 4.13 -5.18
N LEU A 122 -26.24 4.03 -5.08
CA LEU A 122 -25.30 5.04 -5.57
C LEU A 122 -24.97 4.79 -7.04
N HIS A 123 -24.92 5.88 -7.81
CA HIS A 123 -24.51 5.86 -9.21
C HIS A 123 -23.06 6.32 -9.37
N ASN A 124 -22.40 5.88 -10.43
CA ASN A 124 -21.05 6.35 -10.75
C ASN A 124 -21.06 7.87 -10.96
N SER A 125 -20.15 8.55 -10.29
CA SER A 125 -19.94 9.99 -10.43
C SER A 125 -19.27 10.32 -11.77
N ARG A 126 -19.37 11.59 -12.19
CA ARG A 126 -18.56 12.12 -13.30
C ARG A 126 -17.07 12.24 -12.92
N ILE A 127 -16.77 12.31 -11.63
CA ILE A 127 -15.41 12.33 -11.12
C ILE A 127 -14.93 10.87 -11.00
N PRO A 128 -13.73 10.55 -11.50
CA PRO A 128 -13.17 9.20 -11.42
C PRO A 128 -13.19 8.68 -9.98
N TYR A 129 -13.50 7.39 -9.84
CA TYR A 129 -13.54 6.68 -8.54
C TYR A 129 -14.46 7.33 -7.50
N GLY A 130 -15.54 7.98 -7.95
CA GLY A 130 -16.58 8.53 -7.11
C GLY A 130 -17.94 7.86 -7.35
N ARG A 131 -18.80 7.90 -6.33
CA ARG A 131 -20.22 7.55 -6.42
C ARG A 131 -21.08 8.65 -5.84
N THR A 132 -22.20 8.95 -6.50
CA THR A 132 -23.14 10.02 -6.09
C THR A 132 -24.51 9.44 -5.85
N CYS A 133 -25.12 9.85 -4.75
CA CYS A 133 -26.51 9.51 -4.44
C CYS A 133 -27.47 10.36 -5.27
N PRO A 134 -28.34 9.75 -6.12
CA PRO A 134 -29.31 10.50 -6.91
C PRO A 134 -30.42 11.12 -6.07
N SER A 135 -30.64 10.62 -4.84
CA SER A 135 -31.70 11.10 -3.95
C SER A 135 -31.27 12.27 -3.07
N CYS A 136 -30.11 12.20 -2.41
CA CYS A 136 -29.68 13.20 -1.43
C CYS A 136 -28.40 13.95 -1.82
N GLY A 137 -27.80 13.67 -2.96
CA GLY A 137 -26.62 14.36 -3.47
C GLY A 137 -25.29 14.00 -2.77
N LEU A 138 -25.30 13.10 -1.76
CA LEU A 138 -24.07 12.67 -1.12
C LEU A 138 -23.14 12.04 -2.17
N THR A 139 -21.89 12.52 -2.22
CA THR A 139 -20.86 11.93 -3.05
C THR A 139 -19.78 11.35 -2.16
N VAL A 140 -19.35 10.12 -2.47
CA VAL A 140 -18.27 9.40 -1.82
C VAL A 140 -17.18 9.09 -2.85
N TYR A 141 -15.94 9.01 -2.41
CA TYR A 141 -14.78 8.76 -3.26
C TYR A 141 -13.95 7.62 -2.71
N ALA A 142 -13.29 6.87 -3.60
CA ALA A 142 -12.21 5.99 -3.18
C ALA A 142 -11.11 6.86 -2.51
N SER A 143 -10.83 6.57 -1.25
CA SER A 143 -9.90 7.34 -0.42
C SER A 143 -8.87 6.43 0.20
N ASN A 144 -7.68 6.97 0.46
CA ASN A 144 -6.66 6.31 1.25
C ASN A 144 -6.83 6.65 2.72
N GLN A 145 -6.61 5.66 3.57
CA GLN A 145 -6.44 5.86 5.01
C GLN A 145 -4.95 6.02 5.30
N PRO A 146 -4.51 7.13 5.90
CA PRO A 146 -3.10 7.36 6.16
C PRO A 146 -2.61 6.53 7.35
N VAL A 147 -1.38 6.02 7.22
CA VAL A 147 -0.61 5.34 8.27
C VAL A 147 0.73 6.04 8.37
N ALA A 148 1.13 6.42 9.58
CA ALA A 148 2.45 6.93 9.87
C ALA A 148 3.35 5.77 10.31
N LEU A 149 4.48 5.58 9.61
CA LEU A 149 5.51 4.61 9.96
C LEU A 149 6.77 5.33 10.41
N VAL A 150 7.49 4.77 11.37
CA VAL A 150 8.73 5.35 11.87
C VAL A 150 9.85 4.30 11.95
N ALA A 151 10.91 4.49 11.19
CA ALA A 151 12.18 3.79 11.39
C ALA A 151 12.97 4.53 12.47
N VAL A 152 12.76 4.17 13.74
CA VAL A 152 13.48 4.73 14.88
C VAL A 152 14.87 4.11 14.95
N TRP A 153 15.91 4.93 15.06
CA TRP A 153 17.28 4.46 15.08
C TRP A 153 18.11 5.08 16.18
N ARG A 154 19.23 4.43 16.53
CA ARG A 154 20.27 4.93 17.45
C ARG A 154 21.67 4.56 16.95
N GLU A 155 22.67 5.23 17.47
CA GLU A 155 24.06 4.78 17.30
C GLU A 155 24.36 3.69 18.34
N GLY A 156 24.68 2.51 17.86
CA GLY A 156 25.04 1.35 18.67
C GLY A 156 26.55 1.07 18.63
N ALA A 157 27.00 0.04 19.36
CA ALA A 157 28.42 -0.31 19.46
C ALA A 157 29.06 -0.76 18.12
N ARG A 158 28.27 -1.28 17.18
CA ARG A 158 28.72 -1.77 15.87
C ARG A 158 28.23 -0.91 14.70
N GLY A 159 27.73 0.30 14.95
CA GLY A 159 27.09 1.15 13.96
C GLY A 159 25.64 1.40 14.29
N ARG A 160 24.86 1.91 13.33
CA ARG A 160 23.44 2.21 13.55
C ARG A 160 22.62 0.97 13.80
N GLU A 161 21.73 1.08 14.76
CA GLU A 161 20.70 0.11 15.09
C GLU A 161 19.33 0.71 14.81
N VAL A 162 18.39 -0.11 14.31
CA VAL A 162 16.99 0.27 14.08
C VAL A 162 16.08 -0.50 15.02
N LEU A 163 15.10 0.18 15.57
CA LEU A 163 14.04 -0.42 16.36
C LEU A 163 13.05 -1.12 15.44
N LEU A 164 12.83 -2.40 15.69
CA LEU A 164 11.80 -3.20 15.03
C LEU A 164 10.94 -3.89 16.09
N ALA A 165 9.68 -4.06 15.77
CA ALA A 165 8.71 -4.72 16.63
C ALA A 165 8.00 -5.86 15.92
N ARG A 166 7.50 -6.79 16.69
CA ARG A 166 6.68 -7.92 16.24
C ARG A 166 5.31 -7.84 16.90
N HIS A 167 4.27 -7.79 16.08
CA HIS A 167 2.90 -7.67 16.59
C HIS A 167 2.39 -8.95 17.24
N THR A 168 1.39 -8.82 18.13
CA THR A 168 0.62 -9.93 18.71
C THR A 168 -0.42 -10.48 17.76
N TYR A 169 -0.70 -9.79 16.66
CA TYR A 169 -1.73 -10.10 15.67
C TYR A 169 -1.16 -10.07 14.24
N GLY A 170 -1.94 -10.56 13.28
CA GLY A 170 -1.53 -10.57 11.87
C GLY A 170 -0.40 -11.57 11.58
N VAL A 171 0.67 -11.10 10.91
CA VAL A 171 1.88 -11.89 10.62
C VAL A 171 2.82 -11.79 11.82
N THR A 172 2.67 -12.70 12.77
CA THR A 172 3.30 -12.64 14.10
C THR A 172 4.77 -13.07 14.15
N ASP A 173 5.33 -13.55 13.05
CA ASP A 173 6.74 -13.96 12.94
C ASP A 173 7.62 -12.92 12.23
N GLN A 174 7.03 -11.80 11.78
CA GLN A 174 7.74 -10.75 11.06
C GLN A 174 7.98 -9.54 11.96
N TYR A 175 9.21 -9.03 11.94
CA TYR A 175 9.56 -7.75 12.52
C TYR A 175 9.31 -6.62 11.53
N VAL A 176 8.69 -5.54 12.01
CA VAL A 176 8.33 -4.35 11.24
C VAL A 176 8.77 -3.08 11.95
N VAL A 177 8.81 -1.97 11.25
CA VAL A 177 8.98 -0.64 11.87
C VAL A 177 7.73 -0.26 12.65
N ILE A 178 7.86 0.62 13.63
CA ILE A 178 6.75 1.14 14.43
C ILE A 178 5.80 1.95 13.56
N GLY A 179 4.50 1.86 13.83
CA GLY A 179 3.54 2.76 13.19
C GLY A 179 2.11 2.28 13.20
N GLY A 180 1.21 3.25 13.02
CA GLY A 180 -0.22 3.01 13.06
C GLY A 180 -1.04 4.04 12.29
N TRP A 181 -2.34 3.94 12.46
CA TRP A 181 -3.31 4.81 11.78
C TRP A 181 -3.24 6.24 12.30
N VAL A 182 -3.43 7.18 11.38
CA VAL A 182 -3.56 8.59 11.73
C VAL A 182 -4.99 8.86 12.17
N ASP A 183 -5.14 9.36 13.37
CA ASP A 183 -6.43 9.67 13.97
C ASP A 183 -7.11 10.91 13.37
N ALA A 184 -8.39 11.08 13.66
CA ALA A 184 -9.17 12.23 13.20
C ALA A 184 -8.54 13.55 13.67
N ALA A 185 -8.23 14.43 12.72
CA ALA A 185 -7.56 15.72 12.94
C ALA A 185 -6.10 15.64 13.46
N GLU A 186 -5.48 14.47 13.42
CA GLU A 186 -4.08 14.29 13.72
C GLU A 186 -3.21 14.57 12.47
N THR A 187 -1.97 15.01 12.65
CA THR A 187 -0.98 15.11 11.58
C THR A 187 -0.15 13.82 11.51
N LEU A 188 0.51 13.59 10.37
CA LEU A 188 1.39 12.43 10.20
C LEU A 188 2.53 12.42 11.22
N GLU A 189 3.09 13.60 11.53
CA GLU A 189 4.17 13.75 12.52
C GLU A 189 3.68 13.47 13.94
N HIS A 190 2.47 13.92 14.31
CA HIS A 190 1.88 13.62 15.61
C HIS A 190 1.61 12.13 15.75
N ALA A 191 1.00 11.50 14.74
CA ALA A 191 0.79 10.05 14.71
C ALA A 191 2.11 9.29 14.88
N ALA A 192 3.16 9.69 14.15
CA ALA A 192 4.48 9.09 14.24
C ALA A 192 5.06 9.13 15.68
N HIS A 193 4.96 10.27 16.36
CA HIS A 193 5.41 10.40 17.75
C HIS A 193 4.54 9.58 18.71
N ARG A 194 3.20 9.63 18.55
CA ARG A 194 2.25 8.90 19.39
C ARG A 194 2.48 7.40 19.32
N GLU A 195 2.56 6.82 18.12
CA GLU A 195 2.76 5.39 17.91
C GLU A 195 4.07 4.89 18.52
N VAL A 196 5.18 5.64 18.39
CA VAL A 196 6.44 5.28 19.05
C VAL A 196 6.29 5.30 20.57
N SER A 197 5.53 6.25 21.12
CA SER A 197 5.30 6.33 22.56
C SER A 197 4.37 5.22 23.07
N GLU A 198 3.29 4.93 22.35
CA GLU A 198 2.25 3.96 22.74
C GLU A 198 2.75 2.53 22.59
N GLU A 199 3.30 2.17 21.42
CA GLU A 199 3.71 0.79 21.14
C GLU A 199 4.97 0.35 21.91
N VAL A 200 5.94 1.27 22.12
CA VAL A 200 7.26 0.89 22.66
C VAL A 200 7.81 1.79 23.77
N GLY A 201 7.03 2.75 24.26
CA GLY A 201 7.40 3.59 25.41
C GLY A 201 8.61 4.50 25.18
N LEU A 202 8.98 4.76 23.92
CA LEU A 202 10.13 5.60 23.56
C LEU A 202 9.68 6.96 23.02
N ALA A 203 10.60 7.92 22.98
CA ALA A 203 10.43 9.17 22.24
C ALA A 203 11.42 9.19 21.05
N ALA A 204 10.91 9.62 19.90
CA ALA A 204 11.74 9.87 18.73
C ALA A 204 11.94 11.39 18.54
N GLU A 205 13.15 11.77 18.11
CA GLU A 205 13.54 13.13 17.75
C GLU A 205 13.96 13.19 16.29
N ASP A 206 14.08 14.40 15.77
CA ASP A 206 14.55 14.67 14.40
C ASP A 206 13.77 13.87 13.34
N LEU A 207 12.43 13.75 13.51
CA LEU A 207 11.59 13.08 12.54
C LEU A 207 11.76 13.71 11.16
N THR A 208 12.21 12.92 10.20
CA THR A 208 12.40 13.37 8.82
C THR A 208 11.57 12.48 7.89
N TYR A 209 10.71 13.11 7.10
CA TYR A 209 9.91 12.39 6.10
C TYR A 209 10.83 11.73 5.06
N PHE A 210 10.71 10.42 4.92
CA PHE A 210 11.51 9.64 3.98
C PHE A 210 10.79 9.43 2.65
N GLY A 211 9.50 9.18 2.69
CA GLY A 211 8.69 8.93 1.50
C GLY A 211 7.32 8.37 1.83
N SER A 212 6.54 8.11 0.79
CA SER A 212 5.23 7.45 0.91
C SER A 212 5.05 6.37 -0.15
N GLU A 213 4.13 5.45 0.12
CA GLU A 213 3.79 4.34 -0.75
C GLU A 213 2.30 4.00 -0.60
N GLY A 214 1.62 3.78 -1.72
CA GLY A 214 0.25 3.25 -1.70
C GLY A 214 0.27 1.76 -1.35
N TRP A 215 -0.56 1.36 -0.40
CA TRP A 215 -0.63 -0.01 0.06
C TRP A 215 -2.05 -0.55 -0.08
N GLY A 216 -2.20 -1.68 -0.77
CA GLY A 216 -3.50 -2.34 -1.02
C GLY A 216 -3.93 -3.30 0.09
N LEU A 217 -3.67 -2.99 1.37
CA LEU A 217 -3.95 -3.89 2.48
C LEU A 217 -5.44 -4.27 2.55
N ASN A 218 -5.73 -5.56 2.38
CA ASN A 218 -7.09 -6.11 2.46
C ASN A 218 -8.15 -5.38 1.59
N GLY A 219 -7.69 -4.68 0.52
CA GLY A 219 -8.54 -3.92 -0.39
C GLY A 219 -8.96 -2.54 0.12
N THR A 220 -8.59 -2.16 1.33
CA THR A 220 -8.66 -0.78 1.79
C THR A 220 -7.45 -0.03 1.24
N GLY A 221 -7.65 1.12 0.63
CA GLY A 221 -6.54 1.98 0.24
C GLY A 221 -5.83 2.50 1.48
N VAL A 222 -4.55 2.19 1.61
CA VAL A 222 -3.69 2.71 2.68
C VAL A 222 -2.61 3.56 2.05
N LEU A 223 -2.34 4.71 2.62
CA LEU A 223 -1.19 5.54 2.30
C LEU A 223 -0.19 5.46 3.43
N LEU A 224 0.88 4.71 3.23
CA LEU A 224 2.00 4.67 4.16
C LEU A 224 2.84 5.94 3.99
N ALA A 225 3.08 6.65 5.08
CA ALA A 225 4.03 7.75 5.15
C ALA A 225 5.14 7.36 6.14
N LEU A 226 6.35 7.16 5.64
CA LEU A 226 7.48 6.72 6.45
C LEU A 226 8.37 7.90 6.84
N PHE A 227 8.66 7.95 8.12
CA PHE A 227 9.65 8.82 8.73
C PHE A 227 10.86 8.02 9.20
N THR A 228 12.01 8.66 9.25
CA THR A 228 13.16 8.22 10.05
C THR A 228 13.28 9.15 11.24
N GLY A 229 13.60 8.63 12.42
CA GLY A 229 13.77 9.43 13.62
C GLY A 229 14.82 8.82 14.55
N ARG A 230 15.54 9.65 15.26
CA ARG A 230 16.50 9.20 16.26
C ARG A 230 15.80 9.01 17.61
N VAL A 231 16.10 7.94 18.35
CA VAL A 231 15.60 7.82 19.72
C VAL A 231 16.17 8.97 20.58
N ALA A 232 15.31 9.58 21.41
CA ALA A 232 15.69 10.74 22.23
C ALA A 232 16.75 10.39 23.27
N ASP A 233 16.61 9.25 23.94
CA ASP A 233 17.62 8.69 24.86
C ASP A 233 18.22 7.42 24.24
N PRO A 234 19.50 7.47 23.76
CA PRO A 234 20.13 6.31 23.15
C PRO A 234 20.36 5.13 24.10
N THR A 235 20.22 5.32 25.41
CA THR A 235 20.34 4.28 26.42
C THR A 235 19.00 3.63 26.80
N ALA A 236 17.89 4.22 26.38
CA ALA A 236 16.58 3.68 26.66
C ALA A 236 16.33 2.40 25.85
N GLU A 237 15.74 1.42 26.51
CA GLU A 237 15.28 0.19 25.90
C GLU A 237 13.75 0.23 25.69
N PRO A 238 13.23 -0.37 24.61
CA PRO A 238 11.82 -0.38 24.34
C PRO A 238 11.02 -1.16 25.38
N VAL A 239 9.87 -0.63 25.76
CA VAL A 239 8.89 -1.27 26.61
C VAL A 239 7.64 -1.54 25.76
N ALA A 240 7.49 -2.76 25.30
CA ALA A 240 6.40 -3.15 24.41
C ALA A 240 5.04 -3.06 25.13
N ASP A 241 4.04 -2.47 24.46
CA ASP A 241 2.64 -2.62 24.89
C ASP A 241 2.19 -4.06 24.58
N PRO A 242 1.87 -4.87 25.61
CA PRO A 242 1.54 -6.28 25.40
C PRO A 242 0.21 -6.51 24.67
N HIS A 243 -0.62 -5.50 24.49
CA HIS A 243 -1.85 -5.59 23.71
C HIS A 243 -1.59 -5.64 22.21
N GLU A 244 -0.54 -4.96 21.74
CA GLU A 244 -0.23 -4.82 20.33
C GLU A 244 1.11 -5.43 19.95
N ILE A 245 2.12 -5.30 20.81
CA ILE A 245 3.51 -5.68 20.52
C ILE A 245 3.94 -6.87 21.37
N ALA A 246 4.27 -7.96 20.72
CA ALA A 246 4.80 -9.17 21.35
C ALA A 246 6.28 -9.03 21.76
N GLU A 247 7.04 -8.27 20.97
CA GLU A 247 8.46 -8.04 21.21
C GLU A 247 8.90 -6.78 20.44
N ALA A 248 9.75 -5.94 21.06
CA ALA A 248 10.40 -4.83 20.41
C ALA A 248 11.86 -4.76 20.86
N ARG A 249 12.81 -4.55 19.92
CA ARG A 249 14.21 -4.36 20.22
C ARG A 249 14.96 -3.68 19.10
N PHE A 250 16.14 -3.16 19.41
CA PHE A 250 17.05 -2.61 18.42
C PHE A 250 17.86 -3.73 17.74
N PHE A 251 17.97 -3.63 16.41
CA PHE A 251 18.77 -4.52 15.57
C PHE A 251 19.82 -3.75 14.81
N PRO A 252 21.08 -4.24 14.75
CA PRO A 252 22.08 -3.69 13.85
C PRO A 252 21.58 -3.71 12.40
N LEU A 253 21.81 -2.63 11.65
CA LEU A 253 21.37 -2.54 10.26
C LEU A 253 22.05 -3.55 9.33
N ASP A 254 23.20 -4.10 9.74
CA ASP A 254 23.93 -5.17 9.04
C ASP A 254 23.48 -6.59 9.45
N ASP A 255 22.57 -6.71 10.45
CA ASP A 255 22.12 -8.00 10.99
C ASP A 255 20.63 -7.94 11.31
N LEU A 256 19.82 -7.67 10.29
CA LEU A 256 18.35 -7.57 10.44
C LEU A 256 17.71 -8.95 10.55
N PRO A 257 16.61 -9.08 11.33
CA PRO A 257 15.90 -10.35 11.47
C PRO A 257 15.23 -10.79 10.16
N HIS A 258 15.05 -12.10 10.00
CA HIS A 258 14.31 -12.68 8.90
C HIS A 258 12.89 -13.11 9.34
N PRO A 259 11.89 -12.99 8.45
CA PRO A 259 11.96 -12.45 7.09
C PRO A 259 12.17 -10.92 7.07
N SER A 260 13.03 -10.47 6.16
CA SER A 260 13.28 -9.05 5.93
C SER A 260 12.15 -8.42 5.10
N PRO A 261 11.91 -7.10 5.19
CA PRO A 261 10.97 -6.41 4.32
C PRO A 261 11.29 -6.66 2.82
N PRO A 262 10.28 -6.73 1.95
CA PRO A 262 10.50 -6.91 0.52
C PRO A 262 11.50 -5.85 -0.01
N PRO A 263 12.50 -6.22 -0.84
CA PRO A 263 13.65 -5.35 -1.15
C PRO A 263 13.32 -3.99 -1.75
N ARG A 264 12.14 -3.84 -2.36
CA ARG A 264 11.68 -2.60 -3.00
C ARG A 264 10.65 -1.83 -2.17
N SER A 265 10.23 -2.37 -1.04
CA SER A 265 9.29 -1.68 -0.16
C SER A 265 9.88 -0.37 0.37
N LEU A 266 9.01 0.54 0.72
CA LEU A 266 9.39 1.82 1.34
C LEU A 266 10.28 1.59 2.58
N VAL A 267 9.94 0.60 3.40
CA VAL A 267 10.72 0.24 4.61
C VAL A 267 12.12 -0.24 4.25
N ALA A 268 12.26 -1.18 3.31
CA ALA A 268 13.59 -1.69 2.91
C ALA A 268 14.49 -0.58 2.36
N ARG A 269 13.93 0.35 1.58
CA ARG A 269 14.66 1.53 1.07
C ARG A 269 15.12 2.44 2.20
N ALA A 270 14.29 2.68 3.21
CA ALA A 270 14.66 3.50 4.37
C ALA A 270 15.75 2.84 5.22
N LEU A 271 15.63 1.53 5.50
CA LEU A 271 16.66 0.80 6.23
C LEU A 271 18.02 0.80 5.50
N SER A 272 18.01 0.59 4.18
CA SER A 272 19.21 0.70 3.34
C SER A 272 19.82 2.10 3.37
N HIS A 273 18.99 3.14 3.38
CA HIS A 273 19.43 4.52 3.49
C HIS A 273 20.10 4.80 4.85
N LEU A 274 19.48 4.36 5.94
CA LEU A 274 20.06 4.46 7.28
C LEU A 274 21.40 3.71 7.39
N ALA A 275 21.50 2.52 6.79
CA ALA A 275 22.73 1.72 6.76
C ALA A 275 23.88 2.40 5.99
N SER A 276 23.57 3.18 4.95
CA SER A 276 24.58 3.93 4.18
C SER A 276 25.21 5.11 4.93
N GLY A 277 24.71 5.45 6.13
CA GLY A 277 25.15 6.62 6.89
C GLY A 277 24.65 7.95 6.31
N ALA A 278 23.88 7.94 5.22
CA ALA A 278 23.32 9.16 4.66
C ALA A 278 22.26 9.74 5.62
N LEU A 279 22.30 11.05 5.83
CA LEU A 279 21.21 11.76 6.50
C LEU A 279 20.07 11.93 5.51
N PRO A 280 18.80 11.83 5.96
CA PRO A 280 17.67 12.16 5.09
C PRO A 280 17.87 13.56 4.51
N ARG A 281 17.59 13.74 3.24
CA ARG A 281 17.61 15.08 2.62
C ARG A 281 16.32 15.77 3.06
N SER A 282 16.48 16.89 3.77
CA SER A 282 15.40 17.82 4.10
C SER A 282 14.69 18.35 2.86
#